data_c1d6b265aab7541a5bc00f20e7ca7a49
#
_entry.id   c1d6b265aab7541a5bc00f20e7ca7a49
#
_cell.length_a   1.000
_cell.length_b   1.000
_cell.length_c   1.000
_cell.angle_alpha   90.00
_cell.angle_beta   90.00
_cell.angle_gamma   90.00
#
_symmetry.space_group_name_H-M   'P 1'
#
loop_
_entity.id
_entity.type
_entity.pdbx_description
1 polymer ?
#
loop_
_entity_poly.entity_id
_entity_poly.type
_entity_poly.pdbx_seq_one_letter_code
_entity_poly.pdbx_strand_id
1 'polypeptide(L)'
;MRAFLYRSMIGIFFGGFISTAAAIALIYFGGQPTLDGQKFIINALGFIISGWLFTVTPLYFEIRSLRLPMQTALHYLTVTIVYFTLGLWIGWIPIGVKNFFIYLAISLLVYAIGWIGFYLYFKNESKKLNKDLECLE
;
A
#
# COMPACT_ATOMS: atom_id res chain seq x y z
N MET A 1 17.86 -1.90 10.58
CA MET A 1 16.99 -2.25 11.71
C MET A 1 16.10 -1.09 12.18
N ARG A 2 16.63 0.10 12.47
CA ARG A 2 15.82 1.26 12.91
C ARG A 2 14.74 1.67 11.89
N ALA A 3 15.06 1.73 10.60
CA ALA A 3 14.10 2.10 9.55
C ALA A 3 12.93 1.10 9.46
N PHE A 4 13.19 -0.19 9.56
CA PHE A 4 12.15 -1.23 9.57
C PHE A 4 11.19 -1.06 10.75
N LEU A 5 11.72 -0.90 11.98
CA LEU A 5 10.89 -0.70 13.17
C LEU A 5 10.04 0.58 13.06
N TYR A 6 10.64 1.68 12.64
CA TYR A 6 9.96 2.95 12.46
C TYR A 6 8.83 2.85 11.44
N ARG A 7 9.09 2.27 10.26
CA ARG A 7 8.08 2.06 9.22
C ARG A 7 6.99 1.09 9.68
N SER A 8 7.35 0.03 10.42
CA SER A 8 6.37 -0.90 10.99
C SER A 8 5.40 -0.20 11.93
N MET A 9 5.90 0.64 12.83
CA MET A 9 5.04 1.42 13.73
C MET A 9 4.10 2.34 12.94
N ILE A 10 4.63 3.12 11.99
CA ILE A 10 3.81 4.02 11.17
C ILE A 10 2.71 3.22 10.45
N GLY A 11 3.06 2.09 9.84
CA GLY A 11 2.10 1.27 9.10
C GLY A 11 0.99 0.70 9.96
N ILE A 12 1.32 0.22 11.15
CA ILE A 12 0.36 -0.29 12.13
C ILE A 12 -0.61 0.83 12.57
N PHE A 13 -0.08 2.00 12.94
CA PHE A 13 -0.91 3.13 13.35
C PHE A 13 -1.78 3.64 12.20
N PHE A 14 -1.22 3.75 10.99
CA PHE A 14 -1.97 4.18 9.81
C PHE A 14 -3.09 3.19 9.46
N GLY A 15 -2.80 1.88 9.50
CA GLY A 15 -3.82 0.84 9.29
C GLY A 15 -4.94 0.90 10.32
N GLY A 16 -4.61 1.12 11.60
CA GLY A 16 -5.59 1.31 12.67
C GLY A 16 -6.45 2.57 12.46
N PHE A 17 -5.82 3.67 12.03
CA PHE A 17 -6.55 4.90 11.67
C PHE A 17 -7.53 4.67 10.53
N ILE A 18 -7.10 4.03 9.44
CA ILE A 18 -7.97 3.71 8.29
C ILE A 18 -9.12 2.78 8.70
N SER A 19 -8.86 1.79 9.55
CA SER A 19 -9.90 0.91 10.09
C SER A 19 -10.98 1.69 10.84
N THR A 20 -10.58 2.61 11.70
CA THR A 20 -11.50 3.46 12.46
C THR A 20 -12.29 4.39 11.54
N ALA A 21 -11.62 5.02 10.58
CA ALA A 21 -12.26 5.89 9.59
C ALA A 21 -13.28 5.12 8.74
N ALA A 22 -12.95 3.88 8.32
CA ALA A 22 -13.87 3.02 7.59
C ALA A 22 -15.09 2.63 8.42
N ALA A 23 -14.92 2.31 9.70
CA ALA A 23 -16.04 2.03 10.62
C ALA A 23 -16.97 3.23 10.78
N ILE A 24 -16.41 4.43 10.96
CA ILE A 24 -17.17 5.68 11.03
C ILE A 24 -17.93 5.90 9.72
N ALA A 25 -17.29 5.72 8.57
CA ALA A 25 -17.92 5.89 7.27
C ALA A 25 -19.09 4.91 7.07
N LEU A 26 -18.97 3.66 7.48
CA LEU A 26 -20.05 2.67 7.41
C LEU A 26 -21.25 3.05 8.28
N ILE A 27 -21.03 3.60 9.46
CA ILE A 27 -22.10 4.05 10.35
C ILE A 27 -22.82 5.26 9.77
N TYR A 28 -22.09 6.31 9.38
CA TYR A 28 -22.68 7.59 8.97
C TYR A 28 -23.18 7.60 7.52
N PHE A 29 -22.46 6.97 6.59
CA PHE A 29 -22.79 7.00 5.17
C PHE A 29 -23.33 5.67 4.65
N GLY A 30 -23.01 4.55 5.31
CA GLY A 30 -23.45 3.21 4.91
C GLY A 30 -24.81 2.81 5.49
N GLY A 31 -25.42 3.66 6.33
CA GLY A 31 -26.72 3.38 6.97
C GLY A 31 -26.71 2.18 7.92
N GLN A 32 -25.54 1.83 8.46
CA GLN A 32 -25.38 0.71 9.42
C GLN A 32 -25.17 1.27 10.83
N PRO A 33 -26.23 1.47 11.62
CA PRO A 33 -26.11 2.09 12.95
C PRO A 33 -25.34 1.23 13.96
N THR A 34 -25.21 -0.07 13.68
CA THR A 34 -24.48 -1.03 14.52
C THR A 34 -23.50 -1.82 13.65
N LEU A 35 -22.31 -2.08 14.18
CA LEU A 35 -21.30 -2.92 13.55
C LEU A 35 -21.26 -4.29 14.22
N ASP A 36 -21.15 -5.34 13.42
CA ASP A 36 -20.84 -6.68 13.92
C ASP A 36 -19.40 -6.68 14.46
N GLY A 37 -19.23 -6.98 15.75
CA GLY A 37 -17.94 -6.92 16.43
C GLY A 37 -16.92 -7.88 15.84
N GLN A 38 -17.32 -9.07 15.41
CA GLN A 38 -16.40 -10.04 14.81
C GLN A 38 -15.92 -9.57 13.43
N LYS A 39 -16.81 -9.07 12.60
CA LYS A 39 -16.46 -8.49 11.30
C LYS A 39 -15.57 -7.26 11.47
N PHE A 40 -15.87 -6.42 12.45
CA PHE A 40 -15.03 -5.25 12.75
C PHE A 40 -13.59 -5.66 13.08
N ILE A 41 -13.39 -6.64 13.97
CA ILE A 41 -12.05 -7.11 14.38
C ILE A 41 -11.29 -7.66 13.18
N ILE A 42 -11.91 -8.53 12.37
CA ILE A 42 -11.27 -9.12 11.19
C ILE A 42 -10.85 -8.04 10.18
N ASN A 43 -11.73 -7.08 9.90
CA ASN A 43 -11.43 -5.95 9.02
C ASN A 43 -10.32 -5.06 9.60
N ALA A 44 -10.38 -4.76 10.90
CA ALA A 44 -9.37 -3.94 11.57
C ALA A 44 -7.98 -4.57 11.48
N LEU A 45 -7.85 -5.87 11.75
CA LEU A 45 -6.61 -6.62 11.57
C LEU A 45 -6.13 -6.59 10.12
N GLY A 46 -7.04 -6.74 9.16
CA GLY A 46 -6.73 -6.63 7.74
C GLY A 46 -6.16 -5.28 7.35
N PHE A 47 -6.76 -4.18 7.83
CA PHE A 47 -6.25 -2.82 7.58
C PHE A 47 -4.89 -2.59 8.25
N ILE A 48 -4.69 -3.07 9.49
CA ILE A 48 -3.41 -2.97 10.20
C ILE A 48 -2.30 -3.71 9.47
N ILE A 49 -2.54 -4.96 9.06
CA ILE A 49 -1.57 -5.77 8.32
C ILE A 49 -1.28 -5.14 6.95
N SER A 50 -2.30 -4.65 6.25
CA SER A 50 -2.12 -3.96 4.97
C SER A 50 -1.33 -2.67 5.13
N GLY A 51 -1.62 -1.86 6.14
CA GLY A 51 -0.88 -0.64 6.46
C GLY A 51 0.60 -0.95 6.75
N TRP A 52 0.87 -1.98 7.55
CA TRP A 52 2.22 -2.45 7.81
C TRP A 52 2.93 -2.89 6.52
N LEU A 53 2.27 -3.70 5.69
CA LEU A 53 2.79 -4.18 4.42
C LEU A 53 3.20 -3.01 3.50
N PHE A 54 2.29 -2.05 3.28
CA PHE A 54 2.53 -0.90 2.40
C PHE A 54 3.62 0.05 2.88
N THR A 55 3.90 0.11 4.18
CA THR A 55 4.97 0.98 4.72
C THR A 55 6.31 0.27 4.80
N VAL A 56 6.34 -1.04 4.94
CA VAL A 56 7.58 -1.83 5.07
C VAL A 56 8.14 -2.25 3.71
N THR A 57 7.30 -2.65 2.77
CA THR A 57 7.76 -3.16 1.46
C THR A 57 8.55 -2.13 0.63
N PRO A 58 8.35 -0.79 0.74
CA PRO A 58 9.23 0.16 0.06
C PRO A 58 10.71 0.10 0.49
N LEU A 59 11.04 -0.63 1.57
CA LEU A 59 12.44 -0.91 1.91
C LEU A 59 13.19 -1.69 0.82
N TYR A 60 12.49 -2.37 -0.08
CA TYR A 60 13.12 -2.99 -1.25
C TYR A 60 13.85 -1.98 -2.14
N PHE A 61 13.36 -0.73 -2.21
CA PHE A 61 14.02 0.33 -2.99
C PHE A 61 15.30 0.86 -2.33
N GLU A 62 15.59 0.49 -1.09
CA GLU A 62 16.85 0.84 -0.39
C GLU A 62 17.95 -0.20 -0.61
N ILE A 63 17.67 -1.34 -1.25
CA ILE A 63 18.63 -2.42 -1.50
C ILE A 63 19.54 -2.04 -2.67
N ARG A 64 20.71 -1.50 -2.37
CA ARG A 64 21.66 -0.98 -3.37
C ARG A 64 22.20 -2.04 -4.35
N SER A 65 22.19 -3.31 -3.99
CA SER A 65 22.64 -4.41 -4.85
C SER A 65 21.65 -4.76 -5.97
N LEU A 66 20.40 -4.31 -5.88
CA LEU A 66 19.36 -4.60 -6.84
C LEU A 66 19.12 -3.40 -7.77
N ARG A 67 18.93 -3.69 -9.05
CA ARG A 67 18.51 -2.68 -10.03
C ARG A 67 17.05 -2.29 -9.81
N LEU A 68 16.68 -1.05 -10.13
CA LEU A 68 15.33 -0.52 -9.96
C LEU A 68 14.21 -1.43 -10.50
N PRO A 69 14.30 -2.05 -11.69
CA PRO A 69 13.27 -2.96 -12.17
C PRO A 69 13.07 -4.18 -11.25
N MET A 70 14.15 -4.73 -10.68
CA MET A 70 14.08 -5.86 -9.76
C MET A 70 13.45 -5.45 -8.42
N GLN A 71 13.83 -4.29 -7.88
CA GLN A 71 13.21 -3.72 -6.67
C GLN A 71 11.71 -3.52 -6.86
N THR A 72 11.31 -2.96 -8.02
CA THR A 72 9.91 -2.75 -8.40
C THR A 72 9.14 -4.07 -8.50
N ALA A 73 9.72 -5.08 -9.16
CA ALA A 73 9.11 -6.40 -9.29
C ALA A 73 8.92 -7.09 -7.93
N LEU A 74 9.95 -7.08 -7.08
CA LEU A 74 9.87 -7.65 -5.73
C LEU A 74 8.79 -6.95 -4.89
N HIS A 75 8.78 -5.62 -4.90
CA HIS A 75 7.76 -4.84 -4.20
C HIS A 75 6.36 -5.21 -4.68
N TYR A 76 6.10 -5.16 -5.99
CA TYR A 76 4.79 -5.46 -6.56
C TYR A 76 4.34 -6.89 -6.25
N LEU A 77 5.21 -7.89 -6.47
CA LEU A 77 4.89 -9.29 -6.21
C LEU A 77 4.57 -9.53 -4.74
N THR A 78 5.40 -9.00 -3.82
CA THR A 78 5.16 -9.17 -2.37
C THR A 78 3.85 -8.54 -1.95
N VAL A 79 3.60 -7.31 -2.36
CA VAL A 79 2.35 -6.60 -2.02
C VAL A 79 1.16 -7.33 -2.60
N THR A 80 1.21 -7.73 -3.88
CA THR A 80 0.09 -8.41 -4.54
C THR A 80 -0.21 -9.75 -3.87
N ILE A 81 0.79 -10.60 -3.65
CA ILE A 81 0.58 -11.93 -3.03
C ILE A 81 -0.03 -11.79 -1.63
N VAL A 82 0.56 -10.95 -0.78
CA VAL A 82 0.09 -10.82 0.61
C VAL A 82 -1.29 -10.14 0.65
N TYR A 83 -1.51 -9.07 -0.11
CA TYR A 83 -2.77 -8.36 -0.14
C TYR A 83 -3.92 -9.22 -0.70
N PHE A 84 -3.67 -10.01 -1.76
CA PHE A 84 -4.67 -10.92 -2.30
C PHE A 84 -4.99 -12.05 -1.34
N THR A 85 -3.99 -12.61 -0.67
CA THR A 85 -4.20 -13.65 0.35
C THR A 85 -5.08 -13.12 1.49
N LEU A 86 -4.77 -11.92 2.00
CA LEU A 86 -5.58 -11.25 3.02
C LEU A 86 -6.99 -10.93 2.50
N GLY A 87 -7.08 -10.34 1.31
CA GLY A 87 -8.35 -9.94 0.72
C GLY A 87 -9.31 -11.10 0.47
N LEU A 88 -8.79 -12.24 0.04
CA LEU A 88 -9.58 -13.48 -0.11
C LEU A 88 -9.99 -14.05 1.25
N TRP A 89 -9.07 -14.05 2.23
CA TRP A 89 -9.36 -14.59 3.57
C TRP A 89 -10.39 -13.75 4.34
N ILE A 90 -10.31 -12.43 4.25
CA ILE A 90 -11.24 -11.50 4.92
C ILE A 90 -12.58 -11.40 4.17
N GLY A 91 -12.59 -11.74 2.87
CA GLY A 91 -13.77 -11.60 2.01
C GLY A 91 -13.89 -10.23 1.32
N TRP A 92 -12.82 -9.43 1.28
CA TRP A 92 -12.78 -8.19 0.49
C TRP A 92 -12.79 -8.46 -1.01
N ILE A 93 -12.18 -9.59 -1.42
CA ILE A 93 -12.17 -10.05 -2.79
C ILE A 93 -13.14 -11.22 -2.91
N PRO A 94 -14.24 -11.10 -3.68
CA PRO A 94 -15.17 -12.20 -3.88
C PRO A 94 -14.49 -13.39 -4.56
N ILE A 95 -14.77 -14.60 -4.09
CA ILE A 95 -14.19 -15.83 -4.63
C ILE A 95 -14.68 -16.03 -6.06
N GLY A 96 -13.76 -16.30 -6.99
CA GLY A 96 -14.07 -16.62 -8.38
C GLY A 96 -12.97 -16.19 -9.33
N VAL A 97 -12.74 -17.00 -10.39
CA VAL A 97 -11.67 -16.76 -11.36
C VAL A 97 -11.82 -15.40 -12.05
N LYS A 98 -13.04 -15.03 -12.42
CA LYS A 98 -13.34 -13.71 -13.03
C LYS A 98 -12.96 -12.57 -12.08
N ASN A 99 -13.36 -12.65 -10.82
CA ASN A 99 -13.07 -11.62 -9.82
C ASN A 99 -11.57 -11.51 -9.59
N PHE A 100 -10.87 -12.63 -9.46
CA PHE A 100 -9.41 -12.64 -9.31
C PHE A 100 -8.72 -11.83 -10.42
N PHE A 101 -9.05 -12.07 -11.70
CA PHE A 101 -8.45 -11.33 -12.81
C PHE A 101 -8.84 -9.85 -12.85
N ILE A 102 -10.09 -9.52 -12.47
CA ILE A 102 -10.53 -8.12 -12.39
C ILE A 102 -9.72 -7.37 -11.32
N TYR A 103 -9.62 -7.92 -10.11
CA TYR A 103 -8.86 -7.28 -9.02
C TYR A 103 -7.36 -7.23 -9.34
N LEU A 104 -6.81 -8.25 -10.00
CA LEU A 104 -5.42 -8.23 -10.47
C LEU A 104 -5.19 -7.10 -11.49
N ALA A 105 -6.08 -6.93 -12.46
CA ALA A 105 -5.99 -5.84 -13.44
C ALA A 105 -6.09 -4.46 -12.77
N ILE A 106 -7.02 -4.30 -11.81
CA ILE A 106 -7.14 -3.05 -11.03
C ILE A 106 -5.85 -2.80 -10.24
N SER A 107 -5.28 -3.82 -9.59
CA SER A 107 -4.03 -3.66 -8.82
C SER A 107 -2.87 -3.22 -9.70
N LEU A 108 -2.75 -3.77 -10.90
CA LEU A 108 -1.75 -3.38 -11.90
C LEU A 108 -1.93 -1.92 -12.34
N LEU A 109 -3.16 -1.50 -12.62
CA LEU A 109 -3.45 -0.12 -13.01
C LEU A 109 -3.11 0.87 -11.89
N VAL A 110 -3.56 0.60 -10.67
CA VAL A 110 -3.26 1.46 -9.51
C VAL A 110 -1.76 1.52 -9.25
N TYR A 111 -1.07 0.39 -9.35
CA TYR A 111 0.38 0.34 -9.20
C TYR A 111 1.10 1.15 -10.30
N ALA A 112 0.69 1.01 -11.55
CA ALA A 112 1.26 1.76 -12.68
C ALA A 112 1.07 3.27 -12.51
N ILE A 113 -0.13 3.72 -12.11
CA ILE A 113 -0.42 5.13 -11.83
C ILE A 113 0.48 5.66 -10.71
N GLY A 114 0.59 4.93 -9.59
CA GLY A 114 1.47 5.28 -8.49
C GLY A 114 2.93 5.37 -8.92
N TRP A 115 3.41 4.38 -9.69
CA TRP A 115 4.78 4.35 -10.19
C TRP A 115 5.08 5.52 -11.12
N ILE A 116 4.18 5.85 -12.05
CA ILE A 116 4.31 7.01 -12.94
C ILE A 116 4.35 8.30 -12.11
N GLY A 117 3.49 8.44 -11.11
CA GLY A 117 3.46 9.60 -10.22
C GLY A 117 4.80 9.80 -9.50
N PHE A 118 5.35 8.76 -8.89
CA PHE A 118 6.66 8.80 -8.24
C PHE A 118 7.80 9.07 -9.23
N TYR A 119 7.77 8.44 -10.41
CA TYR A 119 8.76 8.67 -11.45
C TYR A 119 8.79 10.15 -11.89
N LEU A 120 7.63 10.75 -12.14
CA LEU A 120 7.53 12.15 -12.54
C LEU A 120 7.98 13.08 -11.40
N TYR A 121 7.60 12.78 -10.16
CA TYR A 121 8.04 13.54 -8.99
C TYR A 121 9.57 13.56 -8.88
N PHE A 122 10.21 12.39 -8.84
CA PHE A 122 11.67 12.31 -8.71
C PHE A 122 12.42 12.86 -9.92
N LYS A 123 11.87 12.70 -11.13
CA LYS A 123 12.44 13.33 -12.33
C LYS A 123 12.44 14.86 -12.24
N ASN A 124 11.37 15.45 -11.74
CA ASN A 124 11.29 16.89 -11.56
C ASN A 124 12.21 17.38 -10.45
N GLU A 125 12.31 16.62 -9.35
CA GLU A 125 13.22 16.95 -8.25
C GLU A 125 14.70 16.89 -8.67
N SER A 126 15.08 15.86 -9.44
CA SER A 126 16.44 15.76 -10.01
C SER A 126 16.77 16.94 -10.93
N LYS A 127 15.79 17.41 -11.72
CA LYS A 127 16.02 18.59 -12.58
C LYS A 127 16.25 19.87 -11.77
N LYS A 128 15.50 20.04 -10.65
CA LYS A 128 15.70 21.20 -9.77
C LYS A 128 17.10 21.18 -9.14
N LEU A 129 17.50 20.02 -8.58
CA LEU A 129 18.81 19.85 -7.97
C LEU A 129 19.94 20.12 -8.95
N ASN A 130 19.85 19.63 -10.19
CA ASN A 130 20.86 19.89 -11.21
C ASN A 130 20.94 21.39 -11.54
N LYS A 131 19.81 22.08 -11.66
CA LYS A 131 19.79 23.53 -11.90
C LYS A 131 20.42 24.31 -10.75
N ASP A 132 20.14 23.91 -9.51
CA ASP A 132 20.72 24.55 -8.33
C ASP A 132 22.25 24.35 -8.26
N LEU A 133 22.76 23.19 -8.71
CA LEU A 133 24.20 22.93 -8.83
C LEU A 133 24.86 23.79 -9.93
N GLU A 134 24.22 23.93 -11.09
CA GLU A 134 24.71 24.80 -12.18
C GLU A 134 24.80 26.29 -11.77
N CYS A 135 24.00 26.74 -10.80
CA CYS A 135 24.06 28.11 -10.28
C CYS A 135 25.18 28.31 -9.26
N LEU A 136 25.85 27.25 -8.81
CA LEU A 136 26.94 27.31 -7.82
C LEU A 136 28.33 27.23 -8.48
N GLU A 137 28.40 26.93 -9.77
CA GLU A 137 29.61 26.99 -10.62
C GLU A 137 29.72 28.35 -11.31
#